data_f643566d6f896466610d64d6e4588571
#
_entry.id   f643566d6f896466610d64d6e4588571
#
_cell.length_a   1.000
_cell.length_b   1.000
_cell.length_c   1.000
_cell.angle_alpha   90.00
_cell.angle_beta   90.00
_cell.angle_gamma   90.00
#
_symmetry.space_group_name_H-M   'P 1'
#
loop_
_entity.id
_entity.type
_entity.pdbx_description
1 polymer ?
#
loop_
_entity_poly.entity_id
_entity_poly.type
_entity_poly.pdbx_seq_one_letter_code
_entity_poly.pdbx_strand_id
1 'polypeptide(L)'
;MKVVVWDDGGLIGVETALWVRDHGHEVELLSAPHGLDSYTREEVTEVLRDCSVVIDLLCRPSLAIGTLTEDQGFVIDEEDLVGSWLRSTRKLLQAETAAGVNYHVALSVAGVDRAASRGVFRALEARESMIQRSATPHFILRSTQMFESAEEIAAAGTEDRIVRVPPVDVRPVALTDVAMMLAHTAVSRPRTGVHEIAGPEKIGLDTFVRAALAANAEYRRVFTDAHSPFFGTRLGPSDLLPDAYAFIAQTSYREWFASRPSPGINP
;
A
#
# COMPACT_ATOMS: atom_id res chain seq x y z
N MET A 1 -7.54 11.31 -21.60
CA MET A 1 -7.17 12.23 -20.50
C MET A 1 -5.79 11.87 -19.99
N LYS A 2 -5.06 12.81 -19.39
CA LYS A 2 -3.78 12.55 -18.73
C LYS A 2 -4.03 12.13 -17.27
N VAL A 3 -3.41 11.03 -16.87
CA VAL A 3 -3.38 10.51 -15.50
C VAL A 3 -1.93 10.55 -15.01
N VAL A 4 -1.70 11.04 -13.81
CA VAL A 4 -0.38 10.99 -13.16
C VAL A 4 -0.45 9.99 -12.02
N VAL A 5 0.48 9.04 -12.00
CA VAL A 5 0.63 8.04 -10.93
C VAL A 5 1.88 8.38 -10.13
N TRP A 6 1.73 8.73 -8.87
CA TRP A 6 2.81 8.86 -7.92
C TRP A 6 2.99 7.54 -7.16
N ASP A 7 4.16 6.94 -7.30
CA ASP A 7 4.52 5.67 -6.68
C ASP A 7 5.81 5.80 -5.86
N ASP A 8 5.95 4.97 -4.87
CA ASP A 8 7.15 4.90 -4.01
C ASP A 8 8.22 3.91 -4.51
N GLY A 9 8.11 3.48 -5.78
CA GLY A 9 9.07 2.59 -6.43
C GLY A 9 8.67 1.11 -6.41
N GLY A 10 7.40 0.81 -6.14
CA GLY A 10 6.88 -0.55 -6.09
C GLY A 10 6.31 -1.06 -7.42
N LEU A 11 5.95 -2.35 -7.42
CA LEU A 11 5.29 -2.99 -8.57
C LEU A 11 3.88 -2.43 -8.82
N ILE A 12 3.22 -1.94 -7.78
CA ILE A 12 1.83 -1.46 -7.86
C ILE A 12 1.69 -0.27 -8.82
N GLY A 13 2.68 0.65 -8.84
CA GLY A 13 2.69 1.78 -9.74
C GLY A 13 2.79 1.36 -11.20
N VAL A 14 3.67 0.42 -11.50
CA VAL A 14 3.86 -0.13 -12.86
C VAL A 14 2.57 -0.81 -13.34
N GLU A 15 2.01 -1.70 -12.54
CA GLU A 15 0.78 -2.41 -12.87
C GLU A 15 -0.40 -1.44 -13.05
N THR A 16 -0.54 -0.47 -12.17
CA THR A 16 -1.60 0.55 -12.29
C THR A 16 -1.44 1.37 -13.59
N ALA A 17 -0.22 1.78 -13.92
CA ALA A 17 0.04 2.53 -15.14
C ALA A 17 -0.25 1.70 -16.40
N LEU A 18 0.05 0.40 -16.41
CA LEU A 18 -0.29 -0.51 -17.51
C LEU A 18 -1.80 -0.58 -17.70
N TRP A 19 -2.58 -0.78 -16.64
CA TRP A 19 -4.03 -0.80 -16.71
C TRP A 19 -4.63 0.52 -17.20
N VAL A 20 -4.10 1.68 -16.79
CA VAL A 20 -4.54 2.99 -17.29
C VAL A 20 -4.30 3.10 -18.82
N ARG A 21 -3.15 2.62 -19.31
CA ARG A 21 -2.85 2.58 -20.76
C ARG A 21 -3.79 1.66 -21.51
N ASP A 22 -4.09 0.49 -20.97
CA ASP A 22 -5.01 -0.48 -21.57
C ASP A 22 -6.43 0.08 -21.72
N HIS A 23 -6.83 0.98 -20.83
CA HIS A 23 -8.07 1.76 -20.96
C HIS A 23 -7.98 2.90 -21.99
N GLY A 24 -6.87 3.07 -22.69
CA GLY A 24 -6.69 4.08 -23.74
C GLY A 24 -6.40 5.49 -23.23
N HIS A 25 -5.84 5.63 -22.02
CA HIS A 25 -5.50 6.92 -21.44
C HIS A 25 -3.99 7.17 -21.41
N GLU A 26 -3.61 8.44 -21.46
CA GLU A 26 -2.23 8.86 -21.25
C GLU A 26 -1.89 8.73 -19.77
N VAL A 27 -0.75 8.12 -19.45
CA VAL A 27 -0.29 7.98 -18.07
C VAL A 27 1.18 8.34 -17.94
N GLU A 28 1.48 9.13 -16.94
CA GLU A 28 2.82 9.45 -16.47
C GLU A 28 3.04 8.79 -15.11
N LEU A 29 4.01 7.88 -15.01
CA LEU A 29 4.40 7.20 -13.78
C LEU A 29 5.64 7.87 -13.22
N LEU A 30 5.57 8.33 -11.98
CA LEU A 30 6.63 9.02 -11.27
C LEU A 30 6.98 8.28 -9.99
N SER A 31 8.26 8.00 -9.82
CA SER A 31 8.76 7.31 -8.63
C SER A 31 9.28 8.31 -7.61
N ALA A 32 8.75 8.24 -6.39
CA ALA A 32 9.16 9.07 -5.26
C ALA A 32 9.40 8.18 -4.02
N PRO A 33 10.47 7.37 -4.00
CA PRO A 33 10.71 6.36 -2.96
C PRO A 33 10.88 6.94 -1.56
N HIS A 34 11.15 8.23 -1.45
CA HIS A 34 11.23 8.97 -0.18
C HIS A 34 10.08 9.98 -0.02
N GLY A 35 8.96 9.76 -0.71
CA GLY A 35 7.87 10.72 -0.78
C GLY A 35 8.23 11.97 -1.58
N LEU A 36 7.44 13.02 -1.43
CA LEU A 36 7.62 14.27 -2.19
C LEU A 36 8.54 15.29 -1.50
N ASP A 37 9.26 14.92 -0.45
CA ASP A 37 10.08 15.87 0.31
C ASP A 37 11.23 16.46 -0.53
N SER A 38 11.76 15.70 -1.50
CA SER A 38 12.80 16.14 -2.44
C SER A 38 12.30 17.08 -3.57
N TYR A 39 11.00 17.19 -3.73
CA TYR A 39 10.39 18.05 -4.75
C TYR A 39 9.92 19.35 -4.13
N THR A 40 10.04 20.46 -4.86
CA THR A 40 9.33 21.70 -4.54
C THR A 40 7.85 21.58 -4.90
N ARG A 41 7.00 22.42 -4.34
CA ARG A 41 5.59 22.44 -4.73
C ARG A 41 5.40 22.84 -6.19
N GLU A 42 6.23 23.74 -6.68
CA GLU A 42 6.25 24.24 -8.05
C GLU A 42 6.58 23.10 -9.03
N GLU A 43 7.57 22.26 -8.75
CA GLU A 43 7.91 21.07 -9.54
C GLU A 43 6.76 20.08 -9.58
N VAL A 44 6.11 19.77 -8.43
CA VAL A 44 4.95 18.88 -8.40
C VAL A 44 3.78 19.50 -9.20
N THR A 45 3.54 20.81 -9.09
CA THR A 45 2.49 21.50 -9.86
C THR A 45 2.75 21.45 -11.37
N GLU A 46 4.01 21.59 -11.79
CA GLU A 46 4.40 21.52 -13.21
C GLU A 46 4.14 20.13 -13.80
N VAL A 47 4.49 19.08 -13.05
CA VAL A 47 4.19 17.68 -13.43
C VAL A 47 2.68 17.47 -13.60
N LEU A 48 1.87 18.09 -12.77
CA LEU A 48 0.41 17.99 -12.81
C LEU A 48 -0.25 18.89 -13.85
N ARG A 49 0.52 19.61 -14.69
CA ARG A 49 -0.05 20.42 -15.77
C ARG A 49 -0.84 19.55 -16.74
N ASP A 50 -2.07 19.96 -17.02
CA ASP A 50 -3.04 19.26 -17.88
C ASP A 50 -3.44 17.86 -17.35
N CYS A 51 -3.10 17.53 -16.11
CA CYS A 51 -3.49 16.30 -15.46
C CYS A 51 -4.96 16.36 -15.07
N SER A 52 -5.73 15.34 -15.45
CA SER A 52 -7.13 15.21 -15.05
C SER A 52 -7.28 14.44 -13.75
N VAL A 53 -6.47 13.40 -13.53
CA VAL A 53 -6.57 12.48 -12.40
C VAL A 53 -5.19 12.18 -11.83
N VAL A 54 -5.07 12.24 -10.52
CA VAL A 54 -3.90 11.76 -9.78
C VAL A 54 -4.23 10.41 -9.13
N ILE A 55 -3.33 9.44 -9.28
CA ILE A 55 -3.32 8.20 -8.49
C ILE A 55 -2.14 8.26 -7.53
N ASP A 56 -2.45 8.34 -6.25
CA ASP A 56 -1.48 8.49 -5.15
C ASP A 56 -1.25 7.14 -4.47
N LEU A 57 -0.10 6.52 -4.76
CA LEU A 57 0.36 5.24 -4.20
C LEU A 57 1.47 5.42 -3.15
N LEU A 58 1.68 6.63 -2.65
CA LEU A 58 2.71 6.95 -1.66
C LEU A 58 2.30 6.50 -0.25
N CYS A 59 2.13 5.20 -0.05
CA CYS A 59 1.60 4.67 1.20
C CYS A 59 2.23 3.34 1.64
N ARG A 60 3.42 2.97 1.13
CA ARG A 60 4.04 1.69 1.50
C ARG A 60 4.57 1.69 2.93
N PRO A 61 4.05 0.82 3.79
CA PRO A 61 4.55 0.67 5.15
C PRO A 61 6.03 0.27 5.21
N SER A 62 6.51 -0.50 4.25
CA SER A 62 7.88 -1.00 4.18
C SER A 62 8.94 0.09 3.98
N LEU A 63 8.61 1.17 3.27
CA LEU A 63 9.54 2.31 3.11
C LEU A 63 9.50 3.27 4.31
N ALA A 64 8.43 3.22 5.06
CA ALA A 64 8.26 3.92 6.31
C ALA A 64 9.14 3.36 7.42
N ILE A 65 9.78 2.27 7.16
CA ILE A 65 10.49 1.49 8.12
C ILE A 65 11.96 1.91 8.05
N GLY A 66 12.37 2.62 9.07
CA GLY A 66 13.72 3.10 9.26
C GLY A 66 14.79 2.06 8.95
N THR A 67 15.98 2.53 8.67
CA THR A 67 17.17 1.75 8.35
C THR A 67 17.29 0.53 9.26
N LEU A 68 17.37 -0.66 8.66
CA LEU A 68 17.85 -1.86 9.34
C LEU A 68 19.22 -1.56 9.92
N THR A 69 19.33 -1.36 11.22
CA THR A 69 20.61 -1.39 11.90
C THR A 69 20.91 -2.83 12.26
N GLU A 70 22.08 -3.33 11.88
CA GLU A 70 22.50 -4.72 12.11
C GLU A 70 22.41 -5.15 13.58
N ASP A 71 22.44 -4.19 14.52
CA ASP A 71 22.49 -4.45 15.97
C ASP A 71 21.19 -4.25 16.75
N GLN A 72 20.15 -3.57 16.25
CA GLN A 72 18.98 -3.17 17.04
C GLN A 72 17.61 -3.57 16.49
N GLY A 73 17.56 -4.33 15.40
CA GLY A 73 16.28 -4.65 14.80
C GLY A 73 15.63 -3.41 14.15
N PHE A 74 14.36 -3.54 13.91
CA PHE A 74 13.57 -2.61 13.14
C PHE A 74 13.09 -1.42 13.99
N VAL A 75 13.71 -0.27 13.88
CA VAL A 75 13.30 0.96 14.58
C VAL A 75 12.61 1.92 13.60
N ILE A 76 11.33 2.15 13.83
CA ILE A 76 10.58 3.23 13.16
C ILE A 76 10.70 4.46 14.04
N ASP A 77 11.22 5.56 13.50
CA ASP A 77 10.94 6.88 14.07
C ASP A 77 9.54 7.30 13.60
N GLU A 78 8.56 7.07 14.48
CA GLU A 78 7.15 7.38 14.19
C GLU A 78 6.92 8.85 13.83
N GLU A 79 7.63 9.76 14.46
CA GLU A 79 7.43 11.20 14.25
C GLU A 79 7.94 11.64 12.88
N ASP A 80 9.11 11.16 12.49
CA ASP A 80 9.70 11.43 11.18
C ASP A 80 8.87 10.82 10.05
N LEU A 81 8.39 9.60 10.24
CA LEU A 81 7.52 8.92 9.30
C LEU A 81 6.20 9.65 9.08
N VAL A 82 5.46 9.88 10.16
CA VAL A 82 4.18 10.61 10.12
C VAL A 82 4.41 12.00 9.51
N GLY A 83 5.49 12.68 9.92
CA GLY A 83 5.86 13.99 9.40
C GLY A 83 6.10 13.98 7.89
N SER A 84 6.87 13.05 7.37
CA SER A 84 7.19 12.94 5.94
C SER A 84 5.94 12.66 5.09
N TRP A 85 5.13 11.69 5.50
CA TRP A 85 3.90 11.39 4.76
C TRP A 85 2.91 12.55 4.75
N LEU A 86 2.72 13.22 5.88
CA LEU A 86 1.83 14.38 5.94
C LEU A 86 2.34 15.57 5.13
N ARG A 87 3.67 15.79 5.08
CA ARG A 87 4.27 16.83 4.22
C ARG A 87 4.06 16.49 2.76
N SER A 88 4.34 15.25 2.34
CA SER A 88 4.15 14.78 0.95
C SER A 88 2.68 14.90 0.52
N THR A 89 1.75 14.41 1.34
CA THR A 89 0.31 14.51 1.06
C THR A 89 -0.15 15.96 0.94
N ARG A 90 0.26 16.82 1.88
CA ARG A 90 -0.09 18.24 1.83
C ARG A 90 0.44 18.92 0.56
N LYS A 91 1.68 18.64 0.18
CA LYS A 91 2.31 19.17 -1.02
C LYS A 91 1.55 18.74 -2.27
N LEU A 92 1.20 17.45 -2.37
CA LEU A 92 0.44 16.90 -3.48
C LEU A 92 -0.93 17.55 -3.63
N LEU A 93 -1.72 17.60 -2.56
CA LEU A 93 -3.06 18.20 -2.56
C LEU A 93 -3.04 19.70 -2.89
N GLN A 94 -2.01 20.43 -2.45
CA GLN A 94 -1.82 21.84 -2.81
C GLN A 94 -1.47 22.00 -4.30
N ALA A 95 -0.61 21.13 -4.85
CA ALA A 95 -0.24 21.14 -6.25
C ALA A 95 -1.42 20.75 -7.16
N GLU A 96 -2.22 19.76 -6.75
CA GLU A 96 -3.47 19.39 -7.44
C GLU A 96 -4.45 20.56 -7.54
N THR A 97 -4.65 21.27 -6.44
CA THR A 97 -5.52 22.45 -6.41
C THR A 97 -4.99 23.54 -7.36
N ALA A 98 -3.67 23.78 -7.37
CA ALA A 98 -3.04 24.78 -8.22
C ALA A 98 -3.08 24.40 -9.71
N ALA A 99 -2.95 23.12 -10.04
CA ALA A 99 -3.00 22.59 -11.41
C ALA A 99 -4.42 22.36 -11.93
N GLY A 100 -5.45 22.41 -11.06
CA GLY A 100 -6.84 22.16 -11.44
C GLY A 100 -7.15 20.69 -11.68
N VAL A 101 -6.51 19.78 -10.96
CA VAL A 101 -6.80 18.33 -11.00
C VAL A 101 -8.24 18.06 -10.60
N ASN A 102 -8.93 17.22 -11.37
CA ASN A 102 -10.37 16.98 -11.19
C ASN A 102 -10.68 15.85 -10.20
N TYR A 103 -9.74 14.91 -10.01
CA TYR A 103 -10.00 13.72 -9.22
C TYR A 103 -8.71 13.13 -8.61
N HIS A 104 -8.78 12.76 -7.34
CA HIS A 104 -7.70 12.14 -6.59
C HIS A 104 -8.09 10.71 -6.23
N VAL A 105 -7.29 9.74 -6.62
CA VAL A 105 -7.45 8.32 -6.25
C VAL A 105 -6.27 7.92 -5.38
N ALA A 106 -6.53 7.49 -4.15
CA ALA A 106 -5.47 7.12 -3.21
C ALA A 106 -5.53 5.64 -2.83
N LEU A 107 -4.38 5.01 -2.73
CA LEU A 107 -4.23 3.71 -2.06
C LEU A 107 -4.03 3.92 -0.57
N SER A 108 -4.66 3.08 0.24
CA SER A 108 -4.50 2.98 1.69
C SER A 108 -4.58 1.51 2.14
N VAL A 109 -4.62 1.27 3.44
CA VAL A 109 -4.59 -0.07 4.03
C VAL A 109 -5.86 -0.36 4.82
N ALA A 110 -6.44 -1.54 4.64
CA ALA A 110 -7.58 -2.00 5.45
C ALA A 110 -7.19 -2.07 6.93
N GLY A 111 -8.09 -1.64 7.80
CA GLY A 111 -7.83 -1.59 9.24
C GLY A 111 -7.25 -0.28 9.77
N VAL A 112 -7.01 0.71 8.90
CA VAL A 112 -6.50 2.04 9.32
C VAL A 112 -7.35 2.64 10.43
N ASP A 113 -8.65 2.58 10.31
CA ASP A 113 -9.61 3.11 11.30
C ASP A 113 -9.68 2.33 12.61
N ARG A 114 -9.23 1.07 12.64
CA ARG A 114 -9.23 0.20 13.81
C ARG A 114 -7.89 0.20 14.54
N ALA A 115 -6.80 0.36 13.80
CA ALA A 115 -5.43 0.26 14.29
C ALA A 115 -4.71 1.63 14.43
N ALA A 116 -5.41 2.76 14.26
CA ALA A 116 -4.85 4.12 14.17
C ALA A 116 -4.17 4.66 15.44
N SER A 117 -4.06 3.85 16.51
CA SER A 117 -3.52 4.33 17.79
C SER A 117 -2.02 4.62 17.76
N ARG A 118 -1.24 3.97 16.90
CA ARG A 118 0.24 4.09 16.82
C ARG A 118 0.78 3.66 15.45
N GLY A 119 2.06 3.97 15.25
CA GLY A 119 2.86 3.48 14.13
C GLY A 119 2.35 3.93 12.77
N VAL A 120 2.55 3.09 11.81
CA VAL A 120 2.19 3.32 10.41
C VAL A 120 0.69 3.60 10.21
N PHE A 121 -0.19 2.97 10.99
CA PHE A 121 -1.63 3.16 10.87
C PHE A 121 -2.07 4.57 11.27
N ARG A 122 -1.42 5.18 12.28
CA ARG A 122 -1.66 6.57 12.65
C ARG A 122 -1.30 7.54 11.53
N ALA A 123 -0.17 7.28 10.84
CA ALA A 123 0.24 8.09 9.71
C ALA A 123 -0.75 7.98 8.53
N LEU A 124 -1.20 6.76 8.23
CA LEU A 124 -2.18 6.49 7.17
C LEU A 124 -3.54 7.14 7.49
N GLU A 125 -4.02 7.03 8.72
CA GLU A 125 -5.28 7.65 9.16
C GLU A 125 -5.21 9.18 9.04
N ALA A 126 -4.11 9.79 9.46
CA ALA A 126 -3.91 11.22 9.33
C ALA A 126 -3.85 11.66 7.84
N ARG A 127 -3.20 10.85 6.98
CA ARG A 127 -3.16 11.06 5.53
C ARG A 127 -4.55 10.97 4.90
N GLU A 128 -5.31 9.92 5.18
CA GLU A 128 -6.70 9.79 4.71
C GLU A 128 -7.56 10.98 5.14
N SER A 129 -7.45 11.39 6.40
CA SER A 129 -8.13 12.56 6.94
C SER A 129 -7.79 13.86 6.20
N MET A 130 -6.55 14.02 5.72
CA MET A 130 -6.17 15.18 4.89
C MET A 130 -6.80 15.11 3.51
N ILE A 131 -6.79 13.94 2.87
CA ILE A 131 -7.42 13.71 1.55
C ILE A 131 -8.92 13.98 1.63
N GLN A 132 -9.60 13.43 2.65
CA GLN A 132 -11.05 13.61 2.86
C GLN A 132 -11.46 15.08 3.10
N ARG A 133 -10.57 15.89 3.65
CA ARG A 133 -10.81 17.33 3.86
C ARG A 133 -10.37 18.19 2.68
N SER A 134 -9.77 17.63 1.65
CA SER A 134 -9.38 18.35 0.45
C SER A 134 -10.60 18.79 -0.37
N ALA A 135 -10.43 19.82 -1.19
CA ALA A 135 -11.48 20.29 -2.10
C ALA A 135 -11.60 19.39 -3.35
N THR A 136 -10.54 18.65 -3.70
CA THR A 136 -10.54 17.76 -4.85
C THR A 136 -11.42 16.53 -4.57
N PRO A 137 -12.39 16.21 -5.46
CA PRO A 137 -13.13 14.96 -5.36
C PRO A 137 -12.18 13.77 -5.26
N HIS A 138 -12.42 12.85 -4.32
CA HIS A 138 -11.45 11.80 -4.03
C HIS A 138 -12.10 10.44 -3.81
N PHE A 139 -11.31 9.40 -4.07
CA PHE A 139 -11.58 8.00 -3.77
C PHE A 139 -10.38 7.41 -3.03
N ILE A 140 -10.61 6.82 -1.88
CA ILE A 140 -9.58 6.11 -1.12
C ILE A 140 -9.89 4.62 -1.21
N LEU A 141 -8.97 3.84 -1.77
CA LEU A 141 -9.04 2.40 -1.79
C LEU A 141 -8.15 1.83 -0.67
N ARG A 142 -8.75 1.29 0.36
CA ARG A 142 -8.05 0.51 1.37
C ARG A 142 -7.89 -0.92 0.88
N SER A 143 -6.67 -1.39 0.65
CA SER A 143 -6.44 -2.80 0.36
C SER A 143 -6.05 -3.58 1.61
N THR A 144 -6.45 -4.85 1.66
CA THR A 144 -5.85 -5.79 2.60
C THR A 144 -4.40 -6.10 2.16
N GLN A 145 -3.69 -6.94 2.90
CA GLN A 145 -2.30 -7.30 2.60
C GLN A 145 -2.20 -7.91 1.20
N MET A 146 -1.31 -7.37 0.36
CA MET A 146 -1.08 -7.94 -0.96
C MET A 146 -0.26 -9.23 -0.85
N PHE A 147 -0.46 -10.16 -1.77
CA PHE A 147 0.32 -11.41 -1.80
C PHE A 147 1.82 -11.13 -1.84
N GLU A 148 2.22 -10.11 -2.57
CA GLU A 148 3.60 -9.66 -2.76
C GLU A 148 4.20 -9.05 -1.48
N SER A 149 3.40 -8.57 -0.55
CA SER A 149 3.88 -7.96 0.70
C SER A 149 4.29 -8.99 1.78
N ALA A 150 4.05 -10.28 1.56
CA ALA A 150 4.31 -11.30 2.57
C ALA A 150 5.80 -11.38 2.97
N GLU A 151 6.72 -11.14 2.04
CA GLU A 151 8.16 -11.11 2.33
C GLU A 151 8.55 -9.89 3.18
N GLU A 152 7.96 -8.74 2.91
CA GLU A 152 8.16 -7.51 3.70
C GLU A 152 7.63 -7.68 5.11
N ILE A 153 6.46 -8.32 5.25
CA ILE A 153 5.88 -8.67 6.56
C ILE A 153 6.81 -9.63 7.31
N ALA A 154 7.33 -10.63 6.62
CA ALA A 154 8.30 -11.56 7.19
C ALA A 154 9.59 -10.83 7.63
N ALA A 155 10.13 -9.94 6.80
CA ALA A 155 11.32 -9.17 7.12
C ALA A 155 11.10 -8.28 8.34
N ALA A 156 9.97 -7.56 8.40
CA ALA A 156 9.61 -6.69 9.51
C ALA A 156 9.47 -7.43 10.85
N GLY A 157 8.98 -8.68 10.82
CA GLY A 157 8.83 -9.51 12.01
C GLY A 157 10.05 -10.36 12.35
N THR A 158 11.18 -10.22 11.63
CA THR A 158 12.35 -11.07 11.82
C THR A 158 13.27 -10.55 12.92
N GLU A 159 13.52 -11.41 13.91
CA GLU A 159 14.49 -11.24 14.96
C GLU A 159 15.26 -12.56 15.14
N ASP A 160 16.59 -12.53 15.15
CA ASP A 160 17.45 -13.72 15.29
C ASP A 160 17.08 -14.89 14.34
N ARG A 161 16.79 -14.59 13.07
CA ARG A 161 16.34 -15.56 12.03
C ARG A 161 14.99 -16.23 12.33
N ILE A 162 14.24 -15.70 13.25
CA ILE A 162 12.89 -16.13 13.60
C ILE A 162 11.93 -15.02 13.17
N VAL A 163 10.90 -15.37 12.43
CA VAL A 163 9.81 -14.45 12.08
C VAL A 163 8.75 -14.51 13.18
N ARG A 164 8.48 -13.40 13.85
CA ARG A 164 7.41 -13.27 14.84
C ARG A 164 6.29 -12.43 14.27
N VAL A 165 5.08 -12.95 14.29
CA VAL A 165 3.88 -12.24 13.82
C VAL A 165 2.77 -12.30 14.85
N PRO A 166 1.92 -11.26 14.97
CA PRO A 166 0.78 -11.30 15.87
C PRO A 166 -0.28 -12.34 15.43
N PRO A 167 -1.10 -12.88 16.38
CA PRO A 167 -2.18 -13.83 16.09
C PRO A 167 -3.40 -13.12 15.50
N VAL A 168 -3.27 -12.61 14.28
CA VAL A 168 -4.32 -11.88 13.58
C VAL A 168 -4.71 -12.61 12.29
N ASP A 169 -5.97 -12.44 11.91
CA ASP A 169 -6.47 -12.91 10.62
C ASP A 169 -6.26 -11.86 9.54
N VAL A 170 -5.96 -12.31 8.34
CA VAL A 170 -5.83 -11.49 7.12
C VAL A 170 -6.68 -12.06 6.00
N ARG A 171 -6.90 -11.26 4.97
CA ARG A 171 -7.60 -11.66 3.76
C ARG A 171 -6.83 -11.18 2.53
N PRO A 172 -5.66 -11.80 2.25
CA PRO A 172 -4.71 -11.27 1.28
C PRO A 172 -5.28 -11.20 -0.13
N VAL A 173 -4.85 -10.20 -0.91
CA VAL A 173 -5.32 -9.87 -2.26
C VAL A 173 -4.16 -9.83 -3.24
N ALA A 174 -4.39 -10.14 -4.52
CA ALA A 174 -3.40 -9.96 -5.56
C ALA A 174 -3.15 -8.47 -5.83
N LEU A 175 -1.89 -8.07 -5.96
CA LEU A 175 -1.51 -6.70 -6.33
C LEU A 175 -2.15 -6.27 -7.66
N THR A 176 -2.24 -7.18 -8.62
CA THR A 176 -2.87 -6.93 -9.93
C THR A 176 -4.36 -6.58 -9.81
N ASP A 177 -5.09 -7.20 -8.89
CA ASP A 177 -6.51 -6.89 -8.65
C ASP A 177 -6.68 -5.49 -8.04
N VAL A 178 -5.76 -5.10 -7.14
CA VAL A 178 -5.73 -3.75 -6.56
C VAL A 178 -5.40 -2.71 -7.62
N ALA A 179 -4.35 -2.95 -8.43
CA ALA A 179 -3.93 -2.06 -9.51
C ALA A 179 -5.04 -1.86 -10.55
N MET A 180 -5.71 -2.94 -10.95
CA MET A 180 -6.85 -2.89 -11.88
C MET A 180 -7.99 -2.04 -11.31
N MET A 181 -8.33 -2.19 -10.02
CA MET A 181 -9.40 -1.41 -9.40
C MET A 181 -9.04 0.07 -9.30
N LEU A 182 -7.79 0.42 -8.94
CA LEU A 182 -7.31 1.80 -8.92
C LEU A 182 -7.39 2.44 -10.30
N ALA A 183 -6.85 1.77 -11.32
CA ALA A 183 -6.86 2.27 -12.69
C ALA A 183 -8.30 2.41 -13.21
N HIS A 184 -9.15 1.40 -13.05
CA HIS A 184 -10.54 1.45 -13.48
C HIS A 184 -11.29 2.60 -12.79
N THR A 185 -11.09 2.81 -11.48
CA THR A 185 -11.71 3.92 -10.74
C THR A 185 -11.25 5.27 -11.26
N ALA A 186 -9.97 5.41 -11.56
CA ALA A 186 -9.40 6.66 -12.05
C ALA A 186 -9.96 7.10 -13.41
N VAL A 187 -10.27 6.14 -14.30
CA VAL A 187 -10.70 6.42 -15.67
C VAL A 187 -12.20 6.29 -15.89
N SER A 188 -12.94 5.77 -14.92
CA SER A 188 -14.39 5.61 -14.97
C SER A 188 -15.12 6.85 -14.45
N ARG A 189 -16.45 6.76 -14.35
CA ARG A 189 -17.25 7.80 -13.71
C ARG A 189 -16.81 7.97 -12.25
N PRO A 190 -16.43 9.18 -11.81
CA PRO A 190 -15.93 9.40 -10.47
C PRO A 190 -16.88 8.86 -9.38
N ARG A 191 -16.32 8.05 -8.50
CA ARG A 191 -16.91 7.64 -7.23
C ARG A 191 -16.17 8.36 -6.12
N THR A 192 -16.78 8.60 -4.99
CA THR A 192 -16.14 9.27 -3.87
C THR A 192 -16.24 8.43 -2.61
N GLY A 193 -15.39 8.78 -1.63
CA GLY A 193 -15.39 8.13 -0.32
C GLY A 193 -14.30 7.08 -0.14
N VAL A 194 -14.44 6.30 0.93
CA VAL A 194 -13.52 5.23 1.30
C VAL A 194 -14.15 3.89 0.97
N HIS A 195 -13.40 3.04 0.28
CA HIS A 195 -13.81 1.70 -0.13
C HIS A 195 -12.72 0.70 0.20
N GLU A 196 -13.07 -0.56 0.36
CA GLU A 196 -12.11 -1.61 0.67
C GLU A 196 -12.09 -2.70 -0.41
N ILE A 197 -10.89 -3.28 -0.64
CA ILE A 197 -10.69 -4.46 -1.48
C ILE A 197 -9.94 -5.53 -0.68
N ALA A 198 -10.38 -6.77 -0.82
CA ALA A 198 -9.76 -7.93 -0.16
C ALA A 198 -9.79 -9.15 -1.08
N GLY A 199 -8.89 -10.09 -0.81
CA GLY A 199 -8.88 -11.37 -1.51
C GLY A 199 -10.01 -12.31 -1.06
N PRO A 200 -10.16 -13.46 -1.73
CA PRO A 200 -11.24 -14.40 -1.49
C PRO A 200 -11.09 -15.19 -0.18
N GLU A 201 -9.86 -15.38 0.30
CA GLU A 201 -9.53 -16.33 1.36
C GLU A 201 -9.16 -15.63 2.66
N LYS A 202 -9.82 -16.02 3.76
CA LYS A 202 -9.44 -15.59 5.12
C LYS A 202 -8.49 -16.63 5.72
N ILE A 203 -7.31 -16.18 6.15
CA ILE A 203 -6.28 -17.03 6.74
C ILE A 203 -5.57 -16.33 7.89
N GLY A 204 -4.89 -17.09 8.76
CA GLY A 204 -4.01 -16.50 9.78
C GLY A 204 -2.77 -15.86 9.14
N LEU A 205 -2.31 -14.75 9.71
CA LEU A 205 -1.12 -14.04 9.23
C LEU A 205 0.12 -14.93 9.22
N ASP A 206 0.28 -15.78 10.23
CA ASP A 206 1.37 -16.75 10.33
C ASP A 206 1.33 -17.79 9.18
N THR A 207 0.13 -18.23 8.79
CA THR A 207 -0.08 -19.15 7.68
C THR A 207 0.25 -18.49 6.36
N PHE A 208 -0.16 -17.22 6.16
CA PHE A 208 0.16 -16.43 4.99
C PHE A 208 1.68 -16.26 4.81
N VAL A 209 2.36 -15.85 5.88
CA VAL A 209 3.83 -15.65 5.85
C VAL A 209 4.56 -16.98 5.62
N ARG A 210 4.16 -18.09 6.27
CA ARG A 210 4.77 -19.41 6.03
C ARG A 210 4.63 -19.86 4.58
N ALA A 211 3.45 -19.64 3.99
CA ALA A 211 3.22 -20.02 2.59
C ALA A 211 4.15 -19.25 1.63
N ALA A 212 4.32 -17.94 1.87
CA ALA A 212 5.21 -17.10 1.06
C ALA A 212 6.68 -17.49 1.20
N LEU A 213 7.17 -17.71 2.41
CA LEU A 213 8.54 -18.16 2.65
C LEU A 213 8.81 -19.52 1.99
N ALA A 214 7.90 -20.47 2.16
CA ALA A 214 8.01 -21.79 1.53
C ALA A 214 8.05 -21.70 0.00
N ALA A 215 7.27 -20.80 -0.58
CA ALA A 215 7.21 -20.53 -2.01
C ALA A 215 8.56 -20.05 -2.59
N ASN A 216 9.33 -19.33 -1.78
CA ASN A 216 10.65 -18.81 -2.15
C ASN A 216 11.81 -19.72 -1.68
N ALA A 217 11.52 -20.96 -1.28
CA ALA A 217 12.49 -21.91 -0.72
C ALA A 217 13.25 -21.35 0.50
N GLU A 218 12.58 -20.47 1.26
CA GLU A 218 13.12 -19.86 2.46
C GLU A 218 12.62 -20.59 3.72
N TYR A 219 13.52 -20.88 4.66
CA TYR A 219 13.26 -21.78 5.79
C TYR A 219 13.30 -21.10 7.16
N ARG A 220 13.12 -19.77 7.22
CA ARG A 220 12.95 -19.08 8.51
C ARG A 220 11.73 -19.66 9.25
N ARG A 221 11.88 -19.87 10.55
CA ARG A 221 10.76 -20.30 11.39
C ARG A 221 9.82 -19.15 11.64
N VAL A 222 8.51 -19.39 11.51
CA VAL A 222 7.46 -18.39 11.80
C VAL A 222 6.76 -18.79 13.11
N PHE A 223 6.77 -17.88 14.07
CA PHE A 223 6.08 -18.03 15.35
C PHE A 223 4.98 -16.99 15.52
N THR A 224 3.88 -17.40 16.05
CA THR A 224 2.80 -16.52 16.47
C THR A 224 3.10 -16.00 17.87
N ASP A 225 3.17 -14.68 18.04
CA ASP A 225 3.46 -14.01 19.30
C ASP A 225 2.46 -12.86 19.51
N ALA A 226 1.65 -12.97 20.58
CA ALA A 226 0.64 -11.95 20.90
C ALA A 226 1.24 -10.58 21.27
N HIS A 227 2.53 -10.52 21.57
CA HIS A 227 3.24 -9.27 21.89
C HIS A 227 3.97 -8.68 20.68
N SER A 228 4.08 -9.44 19.60
CA SER A 228 4.74 -8.95 18.38
C SER A 228 3.94 -7.83 17.73
N PRO A 229 4.55 -6.66 17.48
CA PRO A 229 3.87 -5.60 16.75
C PRO A 229 3.82 -5.92 15.25
N PHE A 230 2.83 -5.39 14.58
CA PHE A 230 2.74 -5.35 13.12
C PHE A 230 3.10 -3.92 12.67
N PHE A 231 4.27 -3.75 12.06
CA PHE A 231 4.81 -2.43 11.70
C PHE A 231 4.66 -1.39 12.85
N GLY A 232 5.16 -1.75 14.03
CA GLY A 232 5.11 -0.89 15.22
C GLY A 232 3.77 -0.82 15.94
N THR A 233 2.70 -1.44 15.42
CA THR A 233 1.35 -1.35 15.96
C THR A 233 0.91 -2.68 16.58
N ARG A 234 0.35 -2.64 17.78
CA ARG A 234 -0.34 -3.80 18.37
C ARG A 234 -1.73 -3.92 17.77
N LEU A 235 -2.05 -5.11 17.27
CA LEU A 235 -3.30 -5.40 16.59
C LEU A 235 -4.19 -6.32 17.41
N GLY A 236 -5.49 -6.10 17.32
CA GLY A 236 -6.52 -7.07 17.69
C GLY A 236 -6.69 -8.15 16.60
N PRO A 237 -7.33 -9.28 16.93
CA PRO A 237 -7.42 -10.44 16.04
C PRO A 237 -8.01 -10.17 14.65
N SER A 238 -8.85 -9.15 14.52
CA SER A 238 -9.59 -8.83 13.29
C SER A 238 -9.26 -7.47 12.70
N ASP A 239 -8.25 -6.75 13.22
CA ASP A 239 -7.98 -5.38 12.81
C ASP A 239 -7.55 -5.26 11.35
N LEU A 240 -6.96 -6.30 10.76
CA LEU A 240 -6.54 -6.35 9.36
C LEU A 240 -7.58 -6.97 8.42
N LEU A 241 -8.74 -7.40 8.93
CA LEU A 241 -9.80 -7.89 8.07
C LEU A 241 -10.54 -6.72 7.41
N PRO A 242 -11.08 -6.92 6.20
CA PRO A 242 -11.89 -5.89 5.55
C PRO A 242 -13.24 -5.72 6.26
N ASP A 243 -13.93 -4.63 5.95
CA ASP A 243 -15.32 -4.44 6.35
C ASP A 243 -16.28 -5.37 5.59
N ALA A 244 -17.56 -5.37 5.98
CA ALA A 244 -18.57 -6.24 5.38
C ALA A 244 -18.96 -5.84 3.93
N TYR A 245 -18.60 -4.66 3.49
CA TYR A 245 -18.93 -4.10 2.17
C TYR A 245 -17.74 -4.07 1.23
N ALA A 246 -16.61 -4.61 1.65
CA ALA A 246 -15.41 -4.67 0.83
C ALA A 246 -15.65 -5.43 -0.47
N PHE A 247 -15.07 -4.94 -1.56
CA PHE A 247 -15.00 -5.68 -2.80
C PHE A 247 -14.11 -6.92 -2.59
N ILE A 248 -14.63 -8.09 -2.94
CA ILE A 248 -13.89 -9.34 -2.86
C ILE A 248 -13.34 -9.69 -4.24
N ALA A 249 -12.03 -9.58 -4.39
CA ALA A 249 -11.31 -9.98 -5.59
C ALA A 249 -11.38 -11.51 -5.77
N GLN A 250 -11.17 -11.97 -7.00
CA GLN A 250 -11.35 -13.39 -7.32
C GLN A 250 -10.04 -14.18 -7.34
N THR A 251 -8.90 -13.52 -7.53
CA THR A 251 -7.60 -14.17 -7.60
C THR A 251 -7.24 -14.80 -6.25
N SER A 252 -7.22 -16.14 -6.20
CA SER A 252 -6.76 -16.87 -5.02
C SER A 252 -5.23 -16.86 -4.91
N TYR A 253 -4.70 -17.04 -3.70
CA TYR A 253 -3.25 -17.16 -3.48
C TYR A 253 -2.65 -18.32 -4.32
N ARG A 254 -3.39 -19.42 -4.44
CA ARG A 254 -2.98 -20.58 -5.22
C ARG A 254 -2.84 -20.28 -6.72
N GLU A 255 -3.83 -19.60 -7.30
CA GLU A 255 -3.80 -19.20 -8.71
C GLU A 255 -2.67 -18.22 -9.00
N TRP A 256 -2.53 -17.21 -8.14
CA TRP A 256 -1.45 -16.24 -8.20
C TRP A 256 -0.07 -16.91 -8.14
N PHE A 257 0.10 -17.85 -7.19
CA PHE A 257 1.36 -18.58 -7.05
C PHE A 257 1.68 -19.44 -8.28
N ALA A 258 0.67 -20.11 -8.85
CA ALA A 258 0.83 -20.92 -10.05
C ALA A 258 1.15 -20.09 -11.30
N SER A 259 0.79 -18.82 -11.34
CA SER A 259 1.08 -17.91 -12.46
C SER A 259 2.47 -17.28 -12.40
N ARG A 260 3.18 -17.38 -11.26
CA ARG A 260 4.56 -16.87 -11.13
C ARG A 260 5.51 -17.66 -12.02
N PRO A 261 6.43 -16.99 -12.73
CA PRO A 261 7.51 -17.71 -13.41
C PRO A 261 8.29 -18.53 -12.37
N SER A 262 8.51 -19.80 -12.64
CA SER A 262 9.36 -20.64 -11.77
C SER A 262 10.69 -19.93 -11.53
N PRO A 263 11.19 -19.87 -10.29
CA PRO A 263 12.53 -19.34 -10.05
C PRO A 263 13.49 -20.10 -10.95
N GLY A 264 14.05 -19.40 -11.94
CA GLY A 264 14.87 -20.02 -12.97
C GLY A 264 16.00 -20.78 -12.31
N ILE A 265 16.10 -22.07 -12.59
CA ILE A 265 17.36 -22.80 -12.50
C ILE A 265 18.23 -22.12 -13.56
N ASN A 266 19.02 -21.14 -13.12
CA ASN A 266 20.08 -20.59 -13.96
C ASN A 266 21.05 -21.77 -14.24
N PRO A 267 21.27 -22.13 -15.50
CA PRO A 267 22.20 -23.20 -15.84
C PRO A 267 23.66 -22.84 -15.52
#